data_b4d882d4c1c4c7e8f2e264a7b7a83ca2
#
_entry.id   b4d882d4c1c4c7e8f2e264a7b7a83ca2
#
_cell.length_a   1.000
_cell.length_b   1.000
_cell.length_c   1.000
_cell.angle_alpha   90.00
_cell.angle_beta   90.00
_cell.angle_gamma   90.00
#
_symmetry.space_group_name_H-M   'P 1'
#
loop_
_entity.id
_entity.type
_entity.pdbx_description
1 polymer ?
#
loop_
_entity_poly.entity_id
_entity_poly.type
_entity_poly.pdbx_seq_one_letter_code
_entity_poly.pdbx_strand_id
1 'polypeptide(L)'
;MQPFKHAAALFLLLGPFVSLHEAAGQAPCPRPDTSASWAHASRSWSNEGGLRWSNDPLRHVLLTMLEQDQTARAEFGTRFADTLYGQRLMKLDSSLAAELSVILDRFGLPTRDMVGPAGSDAAMLIVQHNWPLQERVLTLARDLPPNQISPEKLAMLEDRVLVHQGKPQRFGSQFTAGPDSVFRFAPISDTVGLDARRAAVGMLPLSQYVCLLEEAGMHVDRASLPPSFQP
;
A
#
# COMPACT_ATOMS: atom_id res chain seq x y z
N MET A 1 -20.14 20.91 14.92
CA MET A 1 -18.71 20.83 14.51
C MET A 1 -18.00 19.87 15.47
N GLN A 2 -17.90 18.59 15.10
CA GLN A 2 -17.10 17.61 15.84
C GLN A 2 -15.74 17.49 15.17
N PRO A 3 -14.62 17.47 15.89
CA PRO A 3 -13.30 17.28 15.30
C PRO A 3 -13.15 15.82 14.86
N PHE A 4 -12.97 15.60 13.58
CA PHE A 4 -12.56 14.33 13.02
C PHE A 4 -11.21 13.92 13.62
N LYS A 5 -11.24 12.92 14.50
CA LYS A 5 -10.02 12.23 14.95
C LYS A 5 -9.55 11.37 13.78
N HIS A 6 -8.57 11.86 13.05
CA HIS A 6 -7.88 11.11 12.02
C HIS A 6 -7.05 10.04 12.73
N ALA A 7 -7.54 8.80 12.73
CA ALA A 7 -6.71 7.65 13.03
C ALA A 7 -5.71 7.53 11.88
N ALA A 8 -4.45 7.82 12.15
CA ALA A 8 -3.35 7.62 11.21
C ALA A 8 -3.29 6.12 10.88
N ALA A 9 -3.66 5.77 9.66
CA ALA A 9 -3.45 4.42 9.13
C ALA A 9 -1.95 4.22 8.98
N LEU A 10 -1.35 3.50 9.93
CA LEU A 10 0.06 3.12 9.93
C LEU A 10 0.24 2.01 8.87
N PHE A 11 0.75 2.36 7.69
CA PHE A 11 1.14 1.38 6.69
C PHE A 11 2.59 0.99 6.88
N LEU A 12 2.82 -0.14 7.52
CA LEU A 12 4.06 -0.88 7.38
C LEU A 12 4.03 -1.57 6.01
N LEU A 13 4.75 -1.01 5.04
CA LEU A 13 5.17 -1.78 3.88
C LEU A 13 6.16 -2.82 4.41
N LEU A 14 5.80 -4.09 4.30
CA LEU A 14 6.74 -5.19 4.48
C LEU A 14 7.78 -5.10 3.36
N GLY A 15 8.81 -4.26 3.56
CA GLY A 15 10.07 -4.35 2.84
C GLY A 15 10.80 -5.63 3.27
N PRO A 16 11.87 -6.07 2.57
CA PRO A 16 12.53 -7.37 2.78
C PRO A 16 13.26 -7.54 4.11
N PHE A 17 12.97 -6.75 5.14
CA PHE A 17 13.56 -6.84 6.47
C PHE A 17 12.51 -7.15 7.54
N VAL A 18 11.99 -8.38 7.53
CA VAL A 18 11.38 -8.95 8.72
C VAL A 18 12.51 -9.57 9.52
N SER A 19 13.05 -8.83 10.50
CA SER A 19 13.82 -9.45 11.60
C SER A 19 12.85 -10.31 12.39
N LEU A 20 13.04 -11.63 12.29
CA LEU A 20 12.31 -12.65 13.05
C LEU A 20 12.59 -12.42 14.54
N HIS A 21 11.68 -11.75 15.25
CA HIS A 21 11.51 -11.93 16.67
C HIS A 21 10.55 -13.11 16.83
N GLU A 22 11.08 -14.23 17.29
CA GLU A 22 10.28 -15.38 17.72
C GLU A 22 9.36 -14.95 18.87
N ALA A 23 8.12 -14.62 18.54
CA ALA A 23 7.04 -14.57 19.52
C ALA A 23 6.71 -16.02 19.89
N ALA A 24 7.04 -16.39 21.12
CA ALA A 24 6.88 -17.74 21.61
C ALA A 24 5.42 -18.19 21.49
N GLY A 25 5.13 -19.18 20.65
CA GLY A 25 3.91 -19.98 20.70
C GLY A 25 2.99 -19.99 19.48
N GLN A 26 3.21 -19.15 18.44
CA GLN A 26 2.43 -19.23 17.19
C GLN A 26 3.17 -20.06 16.14
N ALA A 27 2.46 -20.94 15.44
CA ALA A 27 3.03 -21.63 14.29
C ALA A 27 3.39 -20.58 13.22
N PRO A 28 4.60 -20.70 12.60
CA PRO A 28 5.01 -19.76 11.58
C PRO A 28 4.02 -19.74 10.42
N CYS A 29 3.81 -18.58 9.83
CA CYS A 29 2.96 -18.44 8.65
C CYS A 29 3.40 -19.42 7.55
N PRO A 30 2.46 -20.10 6.88
CA PRO A 30 2.81 -20.90 5.72
C PRO A 30 3.59 -20.04 4.74
N ARG A 31 4.74 -20.51 4.29
CA ARG A 31 5.52 -19.76 3.30
C ARG A 31 4.68 -19.57 2.04
N PRO A 32 4.66 -18.35 1.48
CA PRO A 32 3.94 -18.10 0.25
C PRO A 32 4.39 -19.08 -0.85
N ASP A 33 3.41 -19.70 -1.52
CA ASP A 33 3.70 -20.50 -2.71
C ASP A 33 4.16 -19.58 -3.85
N THR A 34 5.46 -19.55 -4.10
CA THR A 34 6.06 -18.69 -5.13
C THR A 34 5.76 -19.14 -6.56
N SER A 35 5.17 -20.33 -6.76
CA SER A 35 4.64 -20.79 -8.05
C SER A 35 3.22 -20.29 -8.32
N ALA A 36 2.53 -19.76 -7.32
CA ALA A 36 1.16 -19.28 -7.44
C ALA A 36 1.04 -18.07 -8.39
N SER A 37 -0.12 -17.88 -8.95
CA SER A 37 -0.42 -16.83 -9.95
C SER A 37 -0.12 -15.42 -9.46
N TRP A 38 -0.36 -15.12 -8.17
CA TRP A 38 -0.05 -13.82 -7.58
C TRP A 38 1.46 -13.50 -7.62
N ALA A 39 2.31 -14.50 -7.34
CA ALA A 39 3.76 -14.32 -7.37
C ALA A 39 4.27 -14.11 -8.79
N HIS A 40 3.63 -14.72 -9.79
CA HIS A 40 3.95 -14.49 -11.19
C HIS A 40 3.60 -13.07 -11.62
N ALA A 41 2.42 -12.58 -11.26
CA ALA A 41 1.99 -11.21 -11.56
C ALA A 41 2.91 -10.17 -10.93
N SER A 42 3.29 -10.34 -9.67
CA SER A 42 4.24 -9.46 -8.96
C SER A 42 5.62 -9.45 -9.61
N ARG A 43 6.19 -10.61 -9.93
CA ARG A 43 7.50 -10.69 -10.62
C ARG A 43 7.48 -10.09 -12.01
N SER A 44 6.37 -10.26 -12.75
CA SER A 44 6.21 -9.68 -14.08
C SER A 44 6.25 -8.16 -14.04
N TRP A 45 5.64 -7.55 -13.02
CA TRP A 45 5.72 -6.11 -12.82
C TRP A 45 7.14 -5.65 -12.47
N SER A 46 7.79 -6.28 -11.50
CA SER A 46 9.07 -5.84 -10.93
C SER A 46 10.27 -6.12 -11.85
N ASN A 47 10.07 -6.85 -12.96
CA ASN A 47 11.15 -7.17 -13.89
C ASN A 47 11.54 -5.94 -14.73
N GLU A 48 12.68 -5.34 -14.40
CA GLU A 48 13.29 -4.21 -15.15
C GLU A 48 14.28 -4.69 -16.24
N GLY A 49 14.52 -5.98 -16.37
CA GLY A 49 15.49 -6.55 -17.32
C GLY A 49 15.14 -6.18 -18.77
N GLY A 50 16.02 -5.42 -19.41
CA GLY A 50 15.88 -4.98 -20.79
C GLY A 50 14.89 -3.84 -21.04
N LEU A 51 14.24 -3.32 -20.00
CA LEU A 51 13.36 -2.16 -20.12
C LEU A 51 14.17 -0.88 -20.32
N ARG A 52 13.61 0.02 -21.16
CA ARG A 52 14.05 1.40 -21.28
C ARG A 52 12.87 2.30 -20.95
N TRP A 53 13.08 3.27 -20.11
CA TRP A 53 12.10 4.31 -19.77
C TRP A 53 12.50 5.64 -20.40
N SER A 54 11.52 6.51 -20.63
CA SER A 54 11.71 7.74 -21.41
C SER A 54 12.17 8.93 -20.59
N ASN A 55 12.10 8.89 -19.24
CA ASN A 55 12.40 10.02 -18.36
C ASN A 55 13.19 9.61 -17.12
N ASP A 56 14.48 9.35 -17.30
CA ASP A 56 15.39 8.95 -16.22
C ASP A 56 15.59 10.05 -15.14
N PRO A 57 15.68 11.35 -15.48
CA PRO A 57 15.71 12.40 -14.46
C PRO A 57 14.47 12.39 -13.55
N LEU A 58 13.26 12.21 -14.10
CA LEU A 58 12.05 12.13 -13.30
C LEU A 58 12.04 10.89 -12.41
N ARG A 59 12.51 9.74 -12.94
CA ARG A 59 12.71 8.53 -12.14
C ARG A 59 13.56 8.81 -10.90
N HIS A 60 14.68 9.48 -11.07
CA HIS A 60 15.58 9.81 -9.96
C HIS A 60 14.89 10.69 -8.90
N VAL A 61 14.14 11.70 -9.33
CA VAL A 61 13.33 12.54 -8.41
C VAL A 61 12.35 11.69 -7.61
N LEU A 62 11.59 10.81 -8.25
CA LEU A 62 10.59 9.97 -7.57
C LEU A 62 11.23 9.00 -6.58
N LEU A 63 12.38 8.42 -6.91
CA LEU A 63 13.10 7.54 -5.98
C LEU A 63 13.66 8.31 -4.78
N THR A 64 14.12 9.55 -4.96
CA THR A 64 14.55 10.42 -3.85
C THR A 64 13.37 10.78 -2.95
N MET A 65 12.20 11.10 -3.51
CA MET A 65 10.98 11.33 -2.73
C MET A 65 10.58 10.10 -1.91
N LEU A 66 10.68 8.92 -2.52
CA LEU A 66 10.43 7.64 -1.81
C LEU A 66 11.40 7.44 -0.66
N GLU A 67 12.69 7.67 -0.85
CA GLU A 67 13.71 7.56 0.20
C GLU A 67 13.41 8.48 1.38
N GLN A 68 13.02 9.72 1.13
CA GLN A 68 12.62 10.68 2.17
C GLN A 68 11.39 10.17 2.95
N ASP A 69 10.36 9.71 2.25
CA ASP A 69 9.16 9.14 2.85
C ASP A 69 9.48 7.92 3.73
N GLN A 70 10.22 6.96 3.22
CA GLN A 70 10.52 5.72 3.91
C GLN A 70 11.46 5.92 5.11
N THR A 71 12.44 6.81 5.00
CA THR A 71 13.33 7.18 6.11
C THR A 71 12.53 7.81 7.25
N ALA A 72 11.67 8.78 6.95
CA ALA A 72 10.82 9.40 7.97
C ALA A 72 9.86 8.39 8.63
N ARG A 73 9.31 7.43 7.89
CA ARG A 73 8.42 6.40 8.45
C ARG A 73 9.16 5.39 9.33
N ALA A 74 10.36 5.00 8.93
CA ALA A 74 11.19 4.12 9.76
C ALA A 74 11.53 4.78 11.10
N GLU A 75 11.86 6.08 11.11
CA GLU A 75 12.09 6.83 12.34
C GLU A 75 10.80 7.01 13.15
N PHE A 76 9.64 7.25 12.52
CA PHE A 76 8.36 7.35 13.18
C PHE A 76 7.99 6.04 13.88
N GLY A 77 8.24 4.89 13.26
CA GLY A 77 7.98 3.57 13.85
C GLY A 77 8.66 3.37 15.21
N THR A 78 9.81 4.01 15.43
CA THR A 78 10.52 4.00 16.72
C THR A 78 10.07 5.09 17.70
N ARG A 79 9.28 6.07 17.23
CA ARG A 79 8.87 7.29 17.97
C ARG A 79 7.39 7.60 17.85
N PHE A 80 6.55 6.59 17.66
CA PHE A 80 5.12 6.77 17.39
C PHE A 80 4.35 7.57 18.47
N ALA A 81 4.86 7.60 19.71
CA ALA A 81 4.30 8.40 20.80
C ALA A 81 4.74 9.88 20.78
N ASP A 82 5.71 10.25 19.94
CA ASP A 82 6.20 11.63 19.83
C ASP A 82 5.30 12.45 18.90
N THR A 83 4.47 13.30 19.49
CA THR A 83 3.53 14.16 18.75
C THR A 83 4.23 15.14 17.80
N LEU A 84 5.42 15.62 18.16
CA LEU A 84 6.21 16.52 17.30
C LEU A 84 6.71 15.77 16.06
N TYR A 85 7.10 14.51 16.24
CA TYR A 85 7.52 13.69 15.13
C TYR A 85 6.35 13.38 14.19
N GLY A 86 5.18 13.06 14.73
CA GLY A 86 3.96 12.90 13.95
C GLY A 86 3.61 14.15 13.13
N GLN A 87 3.74 15.36 13.70
CA GLN A 87 3.55 16.62 12.97
C GLN A 87 4.57 16.81 11.84
N ARG A 88 5.84 16.45 12.06
CA ARG A 88 6.87 16.51 11.02
C ARG A 88 6.57 15.56 9.88
N LEU A 89 6.11 14.34 10.17
CA LEU A 89 5.70 13.36 9.16
C LEU A 89 4.52 13.88 8.33
N MET A 90 3.49 14.43 8.97
CA MET A 90 2.35 15.05 8.26
C MET A 90 2.79 16.21 7.35
N LYS A 91 3.75 17.03 7.79
CA LYS A 91 4.31 18.11 6.98
C LYS A 91 5.08 17.57 5.78
N LEU A 92 5.87 16.52 5.97
CA LEU A 92 6.57 15.83 4.88
C LEU A 92 5.57 15.25 3.87
N ASP A 93 4.54 14.53 4.32
CA ASP A 93 3.48 13.99 3.48
C ASP A 93 2.85 15.09 2.61
N SER A 94 2.57 16.25 3.22
CA SER A 94 2.00 17.40 2.50
C SER A 94 2.97 17.98 1.46
N SER A 95 4.27 18.04 1.78
CA SER A 95 5.31 18.54 0.87
C SER A 95 5.50 17.61 -0.32
N LEU A 96 5.64 16.31 -0.07
CA LEU A 96 5.79 15.29 -1.12
C LEU A 96 4.54 15.23 -2.02
N ALA A 97 3.35 15.37 -1.43
CA ALA A 97 2.11 15.44 -2.19
C ALA A 97 2.04 16.68 -3.10
N ALA A 98 2.49 17.83 -2.63
CA ALA A 98 2.55 19.05 -3.44
C ALA A 98 3.54 18.91 -4.61
N GLU A 99 4.72 18.35 -4.36
CA GLU A 99 5.70 18.08 -5.39
C GLU A 99 5.18 17.09 -6.43
N LEU A 100 4.56 15.99 -5.98
CA LEU A 100 3.95 15.01 -6.89
C LEU A 100 2.79 15.63 -7.68
N SER A 101 2.01 16.55 -7.10
CA SER A 101 0.95 17.26 -7.84
C SER A 101 1.52 18.06 -9.02
N VAL A 102 2.65 18.75 -8.83
CA VAL A 102 3.36 19.47 -9.93
C VAL A 102 3.85 18.47 -11.00
N ILE A 103 4.35 17.30 -10.59
CA ILE A 103 4.74 16.24 -11.53
C ILE A 103 3.54 15.76 -12.34
N LEU A 104 2.41 15.52 -11.68
CA LEU A 104 1.17 15.09 -12.36
C LEU A 104 0.64 16.15 -13.34
N ASP A 105 0.77 17.44 -13.00
CA ASP A 105 0.35 18.53 -13.89
C ASP A 105 1.23 18.64 -15.14
N ARG A 106 2.53 18.38 -14.99
CA ARG A 106 3.50 18.54 -16.05
C ARG A 106 3.67 17.33 -16.95
N PHE A 107 3.64 16.13 -16.38
CA PHE A 107 4.02 14.89 -17.05
C PHE A 107 2.88 13.87 -17.11
N GLY A 108 1.76 14.11 -16.43
CA GLY A 108 0.74 13.09 -16.18
C GLY A 108 1.19 12.09 -15.11
N LEU A 109 0.49 10.96 -15.01
CA LEU A 109 0.82 9.91 -14.05
C LEU A 109 2.13 9.22 -14.45
N PRO A 110 3.15 9.15 -13.56
CA PRO A 110 4.42 8.48 -13.84
C PRO A 110 4.22 6.98 -14.11
N THR A 111 4.30 6.60 -15.37
CA THR A 111 4.05 5.23 -15.83
C THR A 111 5.32 4.39 -15.89
N ARG A 112 5.15 3.06 -16.03
CA ARG A 112 6.25 2.11 -16.24
C ARG A 112 7.14 2.49 -17.42
N ASP A 113 6.54 2.90 -18.54
CA ASP A 113 7.30 3.27 -19.74
C ASP A 113 8.01 4.62 -19.56
N MET A 114 7.49 5.47 -18.68
CA MET A 114 8.09 6.79 -18.42
C MET A 114 9.27 6.70 -17.43
N VAL A 115 9.10 6.01 -16.31
CA VAL A 115 10.04 6.05 -15.17
C VAL A 115 10.46 4.67 -14.65
N GLY A 116 10.12 3.61 -15.35
CA GLY A 116 10.33 2.23 -14.91
C GLY A 116 9.39 1.81 -13.77
N PRO A 117 9.34 0.50 -13.45
CA PRO A 117 8.50 -0.03 -12.37
C PRO A 117 8.77 0.64 -11.03
N ALA A 118 10.03 0.74 -10.60
CA ALA A 118 10.38 1.32 -9.32
C ALA A 118 10.03 2.81 -9.21
N GLY A 119 10.19 3.60 -10.26
CA GLY A 119 9.78 5.01 -10.28
C GLY A 119 8.26 5.17 -10.22
N SER A 120 7.51 4.32 -10.94
CA SER A 120 6.05 4.30 -10.88
C SER A 120 5.55 3.89 -9.49
N ASP A 121 6.14 2.86 -8.88
CA ASP A 121 5.79 2.42 -7.52
C ASP A 121 6.11 3.50 -6.48
N ALA A 122 7.21 4.25 -6.65
CA ALA A 122 7.55 5.38 -5.79
C ALA A 122 6.45 6.45 -5.81
N ALA A 123 5.97 6.84 -7.00
CA ALA A 123 4.86 7.78 -7.12
C ALA A 123 3.60 7.25 -6.43
N MET A 124 3.24 5.98 -6.62
CA MET A 124 2.07 5.37 -6.00
C MET A 124 2.17 5.30 -4.47
N LEU A 125 3.38 5.14 -3.91
CA LEU A 125 3.61 5.17 -2.46
C LEU A 125 3.37 6.56 -1.87
N ILE A 126 3.79 7.63 -2.54
CA ILE A 126 3.50 9.01 -2.10
C ILE A 126 2.00 9.29 -2.15
N VAL A 127 1.29 8.84 -3.18
CA VAL A 127 -0.16 9.03 -3.33
C VAL A 127 -0.94 8.49 -2.13
N GLN A 128 -0.53 7.36 -1.56
CA GLN A 128 -1.31 6.70 -0.50
C GLN A 128 -1.47 7.52 0.80
N HIS A 129 -0.65 8.56 1.00
CA HIS A 129 -0.68 9.41 2.20
C HIS A 129 -1.44 10.73 2.00
N ASN A 130 -2.01 10.97 0.79
CA ASN A 130 -2.70 12.22 0.49
C ASN A 130 -4.04 11.96 -0.22
N TRP A 131 -5.16 12.20 0.48
CA TRP A 131 -6.50 11.90 -0.03
C TRP A 131 -6.83 12.57 -1.39
N PRO A 132 -6.62 13.90 -1.59
CA PRO A 132 -6.89 14.51 -2.88
C PRO A 132 -6.12 13.89 -4.05
N LEU A 133 -4.88 13.43 -3.82
CA LEU A 133 -4.10 12.74 -4.84
C LEU A 133 -4.65 11.34 -5.14
N GLN A 134 -5.21 10.64 -4.15
CA GLN A 134 -5.74 9.29 -4.33
C GLN A 134 -6.88 9.27 -5.36
N GLU A 135 -7.87 10.15 -5.24
CA GLU A 135 -8.97 10.24 -6.20
C GLU A 135 -8.49 10.68 -7.60
N ARG A 136 -7.61 11.69 -7.64
CA ARG A 136 -7.02 12.18 -8.88
C ARG A 136 -6.26 11.10 -9.62
N VAL A 137 -5.37 10.40 -8.95
CA VAL A 137 -4.53 9.34 -9.54
C VAL A 137 -5.35 8.14 -9.96
N LEU A 138 -6.35 7.73 -9.17
CA LEU A 138 -7.26 6.66 -9.57
C LEU A 138 -8.02 7.02 -10.85
N THR A 139 -8.40 8.27 -11.03
CA THR A 139 -9.05 8.76 -12.27
C THR A 139 -8.08 8.71 -13.45
N LEU A 140 -6.87 9.25 -13.29
CA LEU A 140 -5.85 9.25 -14.34
C LEU A 140 -5.45 7.82 -14.76
N ALA A 141 -5.38 6.89 -13.81
CA ALA A 141 -4.98 5.51 -14.08
C ALA A 141 -5.99 4.73 -14.94
N ARG A 142 -7.28 5.11 -14.92
CA ARG A 142 -8.33 4.44 -15.73
C ARG A 142 -8.14 4.60 -17.23
N ASP A 143 -7.51 5.68 -17.64
CA ASP A 143 -7.31 6.01 -19.06
C ASP A 143 -5.97 5.47 -19.59
N LEU A 144 -5.17 4.83 -18.75
CA LEU A 144 -3.88 4.27 -19.14
C LEU A 144 -4.02 2.87 -19.77
N PRO A 145 -3.12 2.53 -20.71
CA PRO A 145 -2.99 1.16 -21.14
C PRO A 145 -2.70 0.19 -19.98
N PRO A 146 -3.03 -1.10 -20.10
CA PRO A 146 -2.68 -2.09 -19.09
C PRO A 146 -1.17 -2.11 -18.76
N ASN A 147 -0.82 -2.46 -17.53
CA ASN A 147 0.56 -2.59 -17.06
C ASN A 147 1.41 -1.30 -17.07
N GLN A 148 0.77 -0.14 -17.12
CA GLN A 148 1.47 1.14 -16.96
C GLN A 148 1.63 1.54 -15.48
N ILE A 149 0.77 1.03 -14.61
CA ILE A 149 0.86 1.13 -13.15
C ILE A 149 0.82 -0.28 -12.57
N SER A 150 1.48 -0.51 -11.44
CA SER A 150 1.42 -1.77 -10.71
C SER A 150 -0.04 -2.17 -10.45
N PRO A 151 -0.49 -3.33 -10.91
CA PRO A 151 -1.85 -3.79 -10.66
C PRO A 151 -2.15 -3.91 -9.15
N GLU A 152 -1.19 -4.35 -8.37
CA GLU A 152 -1.28 -4.43 -6.91
C GLU A 152 -1.48 -3.04 -6.29
N LYS A 153 -0.63 -2.06 -6.64
CA LYS A 153 -0.71 -0.70 -6.10
C LYS A 153 -2.00 -0.01 -6.50
N LEU A 154 -2.47 -0.25 -7.73
CA LEU A 154 -3.74 0.29 -8.21
C LEU A 154 -4.93 -0.32 -7.46
N ALA A 155 -4.92 -1.63 -7.20
CA ALA A 155 -5.96 -2.31 -6.41
C ALA A 155 -5.99 -1.80 -4.96
N MET A 156 -4.83 -1.58 -4.34
CA MET A 156 -4.74 -0.97 -3.01
C MET A 156 -5.26 0.47 -3.00
N LEU A 157 -5.00 1.25 -4.05
CA LEU A 157 -5.51 2.61 -4.18
C LEU A 157 -7.04 2.60 -4.37
N GLU A 158 -7.59 1.69 -5.17
CA GLU A 158 -9.04 1.52 -5.34
C GLU A 158 -9.72 1.23 -4.00
N ASP A 159 -9.21 0.27 -3.24
CA ASP A 159 -9.75 -0.06 -1.92
C ASP A 159 -9.73 1.14 -0.97
N ARG A 160 -8.63 1.91 -0.97
CA ARG A 160 -8.48 3.09 -0.15
C ARG A 160 -9.52 4.16 -0.47
N VAL A 161 -9.73 4.42 -1.76
CA VAL A 161 -10.74 5.38 -2.23
C VAL A 161 -12.14 4.91 -1.86
N LEU A 162 -12.46 3.63 -2.04
CA LEU A 162 -13.75 3.05 -1.67
C LEU A 162 -14.01 3.21 -0.17
N VAL A 163 -13.06 2.83 0.67
CA VAL A 163 -13.20 2.93 2.14
C VAL A 163 -13.37 4.38 2.60
N HIS A 164 -12.62 5.31 2.03
CA HIS A 164 -12.78 6.73 2.34
C HIS A 164 -14.16 7.27 1.94
N GLN A 165 -14.74 6.74 0.86
CA GLN A 165 -16.11 7.04 0.43
C GLN A 165 -17.19 6.29 1.24
N GLY A 166 -16.83 5.57 2.31
CA GLY A 166 -17.75 4.76 3.11
C GLY A 166 -18.29 3.51 2.41
N LYS A 167 -17.62 3.07 1.33
CA LYS A 167 -17.99 1.89 0.55
C LYS A 167 -17.15 0.67 0.95
N PRO A 168 -17.68 -0.55 0.80
CA PRO A 168 -16.90 -1.75 0.98
C PRO A 168 -15.75 -1.83 -0.03
N GLN A 169 -14.59 -2.27 0.44
CA GLN A 169 -13.40 -2.50 -0.38
C GLN A 169 -13.52 -3.79 -1.20
N ARG A 170 -12.70 -3.92 -2.25
CA ARG A 170 -12.78 -5.06 -3.19
C ARG A 170 -11.72 -6.14 -2.94
N PHE A 171 -10.56 -5.75 -2.46
CA PHE A 171 -9.39 -6.63 -2.35
C PHE A 171 -8.99 -6.92 -0.90
N GLY A 172 -9.60 -6.27 0.08
CA GLY A 172 -9.27 -6.48 1.48
C GLY A 172 -7.86 -5.98 1.84
N SER A 173 -7.49 -4.80 1.33
CA SER A 173 -6.18 -4.20 1.60
C SER A 173 -6.21 -3.13 2.69
N GLN A 174 -7.40 -2.68 3.11
CA GLN A 174 -7.56 -1.57 4.05
C GLN A 174 -8.10 -2.04 5.39
N PHE A 175 -7.48 -1.54 6.45
CA PHE A 175 -7.85 -1.75 7.84
C PHE A 175 -7.54 -0.49 8.66
N THR A 176 -8.12 -0.38 9.85
CA THR A 176 -7.92 0.73 10.80
C THR A 176 -7.52 0.19 12.16
N ALA A 177 -6.60 0.87 12.84
CA ALA A 177 -6.31 0.60 14.24
C ALA A 177 -7.36 1.28 15.12
N GLY A 178 -7.95 0.50 16.04
CA GLY A 178 -8.78 1.05 17.10
C GLY A 178 -7.96 1.70 18.23
N PRO A 179 -8.62 2.35 19.21
CA PRO A 179 -7.96 2.89 20.41
C PRO A 179 -7.29 1.79 21.25
N ASP A 180 -7.69 0.56 21.08
CA ASP A 180 -7.17 -0.67 21.72
C ASP A 180 -5.94 -1.24 20.98
N SER A 181 -5.43 -0.54 19.96
CA SER A 181 -4.35 -1.00 19.07
C SER A 181 -4.68 -2.28 18.30
N VAL A 182 -5.96 -2.64 18.20
CA VAL A 182 -6.41 -3.78 17.40
C VAL A 182 -6.77 -3.32 16.00
N PHE A 183 -6.26 -4.03 14.99
CA PHE A 183 -6.49 -3.74 13.59
C PHE A 183 -7.75 -4.46 13.07
N ARG A 184 -8.66 -3.69 12.50
CA ARG A 184 -9.94 -4.19 11.96
C ARG A 184 -10.01 -3.89 10.47
N PHE A 185 -10.29 -4.95 9.68
CA PHE A 185 -10.49 -4.77 8.25
C PHE A 185 -11.79 -4.00 7.98
N ALA A 186 -11.73 -3.07 7.03
CA ALA A 186 -12.94 -2.43 6.51
C ALA A 186 -13.80 -3.49 5.78
N PRO A 187 -15.14 -3.31 5.71
CA PRO A 187 -16.01 -4.26 5.04
C PRO A 187 -15.53 -4.59 3.62
N ILE A 188 -15.56 -5.87 3.25
CA ILE A 188 -15.15 -6.37 1.93
C ILE A 188 -16.41 -6.72 1.13
N SER A 189 -16.52 -6.17 -0.08
CA SER A 189 -17.59 -6.54 -1.02
C SER A 189 -17.25 -7.86 -1.71
N ASP A 190 -18.27 -8.66 -2.04
CA ASP A 190 -18.13 -9.88 -2.81
C ASP A 190 -16.94 -10.75 -2.35
N THR A 191 -17.14 -11.48 -1.28
CA THR A 191 -16.12 -12.36 -0.68
C THR A 191 -15.89 -13.63 -1.48
N VAL A 192 -16.83 -13.99 -2.37
CA VAL A 192 -16.69 -15.11 -3.30
C VAL A 192 -15.62 -14.76 -4.35
N GLY A 193 -14.60 -15.60 -4.47
CA GLY A 193 -13.50 -15.35 -5.42
C GLY A 193 -12.53 -14.23 -5.00
N LEU A 194 -12.56 -13.77 -3.74
CA LEU A 194 -11.67 -12.72 -3.25
C LEU A 194 -10.20 -13.05 -3.51
N ASP A 195 -9.74 -14.26 -3.15
CA ASP A 195 -8.34 -14.65 -3.34
C ASP A 195 -7.97 -14.78 -4.82
N ALA A 196 -8.91 -15.16 -5.68
CA ALA A 196 -8.69 -15.15 -7.13
C ALA A 196 -8.51 -13.72 -7.66
N ARG A 197 -9.32 -12.76 -7.18
CA ARG A 197 -9.15 -11.32 -7.53
C ARG A 197 -7.81 -10.79 -7.03
N ARG A 198 -7.42 -11.13 -5.80
CA ARG A 198 -6.13 -10.76 -5.20
C ARG A 198 -4.97 -11.30 -6.04
N ALA A 199 -5.02 -12.59 -6.37
CA ALA A 199 -4.00 -13.25 -7.17
C ALA A 199 -3.84 -12.61 -8.56
N ALA A 200 -4.94 -12.21 -9.21
CA ALA A 200 -4.91 -11.58 -10.53
C ALA A 200 -4.15 -10.24 -10.56
N VAL A 201 -4.04 -9.55 -9.42
CA VAL A 201 -3.30 -8.28 -9.29
C VAL A 201 -1.97 -8.42 -8.54
N GLY A 202 -1.54 -9.65 -8.23
CA GLY A 202 -0.26 -9.90 -7.57
C GLY A 202 -0.29 -9.83 -6.04
N MET A 203 -1.48 -9.81 -5.43
CA MET A 203 -1.65 -9.83 -3.97
C MET A 203 -1.66 -11.26 -3.44
N LEU A 204 -1.08 -11.45 -2.25
CA LEU A 204 -1.19 -12.69 -1.47
C LEU A 204 -2.65 -13.04 -1.15
N PRO A 205 -3.01 -14.33 -1.01
CA PRO A 205 -4.27 -14.73 -0.39
C PRO A 205 -4.51 -13.99 0.92
N LEU A 206 -5.78 -13.66 1.23
CA LEU A 206 -6.09 -12.81 2.39
C LEU A 206 -5.64 -13.45 3.71
N SER A 207 -5.85 -14.74 3.90
CA SER A 207 -5.41 -15.46 5.10
C SER A 207 -3.90 -15.38 5.30
N GLN A 208 -3.13 -15.48 4.24
CA GLN A 208 -1.68 -15.38 4.27
C GLN A 208 -1.22 -13.94 4.56
N TYR A 209 -1.88 -12.95 3.98
CA TYR A 209 -1.63 -11.55 4.27
C TYR A 209 -1.88 -11.22 5.75
N VAL A 210 -3.00 -11.69 6.32
CA VAL A 210 -3.32 -11.53 7.75
C VAL A 210 -2.25 -12.17 8.63
N CYS A 211 -1.84 -13.39 8.30
CA CYS A 211 -0.80 -14.09 9.04
C CYS A 211 0.52 -13.27 9.08
N LEU A 212 0.95 -12.70 7.95
CA LEU A 212 2.15 -11.86 7.89
C LEU A 212 2.00 -10.56 8.71
N LEU A 213 0.81 -9.96 8.77
CA LEU A 213 0.54 -8.82 9.63
C LEU A 213 0.73 -9.19 11.11
N GLU A 214 0.22 -10.36 11.51
CA GLU A 214 0.36 -10.87 12.88
C GLU A 214 1.82 -11.22 13.22
N GLU A 215 2.57 -11.82 12.30
CA GLU A 215 4.02 -12.05 12.47
C GLU A 215 4.81 -10.73 12.61
N ALA A 216 4.34 -9.66 11.95
CA ALA A 216 4.90 -8.32 12.11
C ALA A 216 4.49 -7.64 13.44
N GLY A 217 3.79 -8.35 14.33
CA GLY A 217 3.36 -7.86 15.63
C GLY A 217 2.06 -7.06 15.61
N MET A 218 1.30 -7.08 14.52
CA MET A 218 -0.01 -6.42 14.44
C MET A 218 -1.09 -7.31 15.04
N HIS A 219 -1.86 -6.77 15.98
CA HIS A 219 -2.98 -7.49 16.59
C HIS A 219 -4.22 -7.34 15.69
N VAL A 220 -4.51 -8.35 14.87
CA VAL A 220 -5.65 -8.34 13.93
C VAL A 220 -6.92 -8.91 14.57
N ASP A 221 -8.01 -8.14 14.55
CA ASP A 221 -9.34 -8.65 14.87
C ASP A 221 -9.84 -9.54 13.73
N ARG A 222 -9.66 -10.85 13.88
CA ARG A 222 -10.08 -11.83 12.88
C ARG A 222 -11.60 -11.86 12.70
N ALA A 223 -12.39 -11.41 13.69
CA ALA A 223 -13.85 -11.30 13.54
C ALA A 223 -14.26 -10.18 12.55
N SER A 224 -13.35 -9.25 12.24
CA SER A 224 -13.55 -8.24 11.16
C SER A 224 -13.40 -8.81 9.76
N LEU A 225 -12.85 -10.01 9.60
CA LEU A 225 -12.69 -10.69 8.31
C LEU A 225 -14.01 -11.34 7.86
N PRO A 226 -14.18 -11.56 6.55
CA PRO A 226 -15.31 -12.35 6.06
C PRO A 226 -15.33 -13.76 6.68
N PRO A 227 -16.52 -14.37 6.90
CA PRO A 227 -16.64 -15.66 7.59
C PRO A 227 -15.76 -16.79 7.01
N SER A 228 -15.54 -16.80 5.70
CA SER A 228 -14.66 -17.78 5.02
C SER A 228 -13.17 -17.64 5.35
N PHE A 229 -12.77 -16.56 6.02
CA PHE A 229 -11.38 -16.25 6.40
C PHE A 229 -11.19 -16.16 7.92
N GLN A 230 -12.26 -16.39 8.68
CA GLN A 230 -12.19 -16.54 10.13
C GLN A 230 -11.70 -17.97 10.47
N PRO A 231 -11.02 -18.16 11.63
CA PRO A 231 -10.55 -19.49 12.06
C PRO A 231 -11.69 -20.46 12.31
#